data_f15df9b40e25b10ed47521d3aa6aa383
#
_entry.id   f15df9b40e25b10ed47521d3aa6aa383
#
_cell.length_a   1.000
_cell.length_b   1.000
_cell.length_c   1.000
_cell.angle_alpha   90.00
_cell.angle_beta   90.00
_cell.angle_gamma   90.00
#
_symmetry.space_group_name_H-M   'P 1'
#
loop_
_entity.id
_entity.type
_entity.pdbx_description
1 polymer ?
#
loop_
_entity_poly.entity_id
_entity_poly.type
_entity_poly.pdbx_seq_one_letter_code
_entity_poly.pdbx_strand_id
1 'polypeptide(L)'
;LDGALRIGGTLEFSGINTRLDPRRVAAIRREAERYLPGVFDSDAGEEWVGMRPVLPDGLSAIGLAPGLENVYVATGHQMLGITLAPATARAIAQLITEGTSATDLRPFDPGRF
;
A
#
# COMPACT_ATOMS: atom_id res chain seq x y z
N LEU A 1 9.44 3.18 14.71
CA LEU A 1 10.31 2.08 14.25
C LEU A 1 11.34 1.67 15.31
N ASP A 2 11.32 2.25 16.48
CA ASP A 2 12.08 1.85 17.70
C ASP A 2 13.55 1.45 17.43
N GLY A 3 14.24 2.18 16.56
CA GLY A 3 15.62 1.89 16.18
C GLY A 3 15.81 0.78 15.13
N ALA A 4 14.73 0.17 14.64
CA ALA A 4 14.83 -0.85 13.60
C ALA A 4 14.92 -0.26 12.19
N LEU A 5 15.76 -0.84 11.35
CA LEU A 5 15.85 -0.55 9.92
C LEU A 5 14.95 -1.52 9.14
N ARG A 6 14.09 -0.99 8.27
CA ARG A 6 13.29 -1.79 7.36
C ARG A 6 13.84 -1.71 5.94
N ILE A 7 14.19 -2.85 5.38
CA ILE A 7 14.72 -2.98 4.03
C ILE A 7 13.68 -3.70 3.17
N GLY A 8 13.24 -3.08 2.08
CA GLY A 8 12.29 -3.65 1.14
C GLY A 8 12.85 -3.59 -0.28
N GLY A 9 12.47 -4.50 -1.14
CA GLY A 9 13.12 -4.54 -2.45
C GLY A 9 12.40 -5.20 -3.61
N THR A 10 11.36 -6.01 -3.42
CA THR A 10 10.69 -6.68 -4.54
C THR A 10 9.18 -6.52 -4.51
N LEU A 11 8.57 -6.50 -5.70
CA LEU A 11 7.14 -6.59 -5.91
C LEU A 11 6.84 -7.86 -6.72
N GLU A 12 5.81 -8.61 -6.32
CA GLU A 12 5.42 -9.85 -6.96
C GLU A 12 3.96 -9.83 -7.39
N PHE A 13 3.68 -10.31 -8.60
CA PHE A 13 2.34 -10.55 -9.13
C PHE A 13 2.07 -12.05 -9.14
N SER A 14 2.11 -12.67 -7.96
CA SER A 14 2.05 -14.13 -7.77
C SER A 14 0.70 -14.61 -7.20
N GLY A 15 -0.32 -13.75 -7.21
CA GLY A 15 -1.61 -14.01 -6.57
C GLY A 15 -1.59 -13.76 -5.06
N ILE A 16 -2.71 -14.04 -4.41
CA ILE A 16 -2.86 -13.82 -2.97
C ILE A 16 -2.18 -14.96 -2.21
N ASN A 17 -1.01 -14.68 -1.66
CA ASN A 17 -0.27 -15.62 -0.83
C ASN A 17 0.72 -14.89 0.08
N THR A 18 1.19 -15.58 1.11
CA THR A 18 2.17 -15.07 2.10
C THR A 18 3.49 -15.83 2.05
N ARG A 19 3.78 -16.49 0.92
CA ARG A 19 4.99 -17.29 0.77
C ARG A 19 6.19 -16.39 0.50
N LEU A 20 7.22 -16.49 1.31
CA LEU A 20 8.52 -15.89 1.07
C LEU A 20 9.31 -16.68 0.01
N ASP A 21 9.87 -16.00 -0.97
CA ASP A 21 10.87 -16.58 -1.88
C ASP A 21 12.28 -16.28 -1.33
N PRO A 22 13.03 -17.29 -0.87
CA PRO A 22 14.37 -17.09 -0.29
C PRO A 22 15.35 -16.43 -1.27
N ARG A 23 15.18 -16.64 -2.58
CA ARG A 23 16.06 -16.04 -3.60
C ARG A 23 15.86 -14.53 -3.67
N ARG A 24 14.61 -14.06 -3.50
CA ARG A 24 14.28 -12.63 -3.46
C ARG A 24 14.80 -11.98 -2.19
N VAL A 25 14.65 -12.64 -1.05
CA VAL A 25 15.22 -12.17 0.22
C VAL A 25 16.74 -12.07 0.13
N ALA A 26 17.40 -13.09 -0.39
CA ALA A 26 18.85 -13.08 -0.59
C ALA A 26 19.29 -11.95 -1.55
N ALA A 27 18.50 -11.65 -2.58
CA ALA A 27 18.79 -10.54 -3.49
C ALA A 27 18.67 -9.18 -2.78
N ILE A 28 17.62 -8.98 -1.97
CA ILE A 28 17.45 -7.76 -1.17
C ILE A 28 18.63 -7.56 -0.22
N ARG A 29 19.05 -8.61 0.49
CA ARG A 29 20.20 -8.57 1.40
C ARG A 29 21.47 -8.19 0.67
N ARG A 30 21.78 -8.87 -0.44
CA ARG A 30 22.96 -8.59 -1.26
C ARG A 30 23.01 -7.15 -1.76
N GLU A 31 21.88 -6.60 -2.20
CA GLU A 31 21.83 -5.21 -2.66
C GLU A 31 21.93 -4.22 -1.50
N ALA A 32 21.29 -4.48 -0.37
CA ALA A 32 21.38 -3.63 0.80
C ALA A 32 22.82 -3.53 1.34
N GLU A 33 23.57 -4.64 1.34
CA GLU A 33 24.97 -4.69 1.78
C GLU A 33 25.89 -3.76 0.97
N ARG A 34 25.55 -3.47 -0.29
CA ARG A 34 26.31 -2.53 -1.13
C ARG A 34 26.20 -1.08 -0.67
N TYR A 35 25.11 -0.72 0.00
CA TYR A 35 24.84 0.64 0.48
C TYR A 35 25.09 0.77 1.99
N LEU A 36 24.95 -0.31 2.71
CA LEU A 36 25.05 -0.38 4.17
C LEU A 36 25.92 -1.60 4.55
N PRO A 37 27.24 -1.53 4.33
CA PRO A 37 28.14 -2.65 4.65
C PRO A 37 28.02 -3.08 6.11
N GLY A 38 27.92 -4.39 6.37
CA GLY A 38 27.80 -4.96 7.71
C GLY A 38 26.41 -4.83 8.36
N VAL A 39 25.40 -4.40 7.61
CA VAL A 39 24.04 -4.20 8.16
C VAL A 39 23.40 -5.46 8.73
N PHE A 40 23.84 -6.63 8.29
CA PHE A 40 23.34 -7.94 8.74
C PHE A 40 24.30 -8.69 9.66
N ASP A 41 25.44 -8.11 10.07
CA ASP A 41 26.47 -8.81 10.85
C ASP A 41 26.01 -9.15 12.26
N SER A 42 25.16 -8.31 12.86
CA SER A 42 24.69 -8.47 14.23
C SER A 42 23.32 -9.14 14.34
N ASP A 43 22.48 -9.00 13.34
CA ASP A 43 21.11 -9.53 13.33
C ASP A 43 20.64 -9.73 11.89
N ALA A 44 20.21 -10.96 11.58
CA ALA A 44 19.61 -11.26 10.28
C ALA A 44 18.25 -10.57 10.06
N GLY A 45 17.60 -10.09 11.12
CA GLY A 45 16.32 -9.44 11.08
C GLY A 45 15.16 -10.41 10.79
N GLU A 46 13.95 -9.90 10.93
CA GLU A 46 12.72 -10.61 10.58
C GLU A 46 12.44 -10.49 9.09
N GLU A 47 12.22 -11.63 8.43
CA GLU A 47 11.80 -11.69 7.03
C GLU A 47 10.27 -11.78 6.96
N TRP A 48 9.65 -10.94 6.16
CA TRP A 48 8.20 -10.95 6.00
C TRP A 48 7.78 -10.55 4.59
N VAL A 49 6.56 -10.92 4.22
CA VAL A 49 5.90 -10.49 3.00
C VAL A 49 4.55 -9.90 3.36
N GLY A 50 4.15 -8.85 2.66
CA GLY A 50 2.85 -8.21 2.83
C GLY A 50 2.16 -8.02 1.48
N MET A 51 0.84 -8.19 1.46
CA MET A 51 0.04 -7.92 0.26
C MET A 51 -0.20 -6.42 0.11
N ARG A 52 -0.16 -5.94 -1.13
CA ARG A 52 -0.53 -4.57 -1.49
C ARG A 52 -1.89 -4.55 -2.15
N PRO A 53 -2.79 -3.66 -1.74
CA PRO A 53 -4.06 -3.46 -2.43
C PRO A 53 -3.80 -2.70 -3.74
N VAL A 54 -3.81 -3.42 -4.85
CA VAL A 54 -3.63 -2.86 -6.20
C VAL A 54 -4.91 -3.07 -6.99
N LEU A 55 -5.41 -2.02 -7.62
CA LEU A 55 -6.55 -2.11 -8.54
C LEU A 55 -6.06 -2.20 -9.99
N PRO A 56 -6.87 -2.72 -10.93
CA PRO A 56 -6.43 -3.01 -12.29
C PRO A 56 -5.85 -1.81 -13.05
N ASP A 57 -6.35 -0.63 -12.79
CA ASP A 57 -5.89 0.63 -13.39
C ASP A 57 -4.78 1.34 -12.60
N GLY A 58 -4.40 0.80 -11.44
CA GLY A 58 -3.36 1.36 -10.58
C GLY A 58 -3.79 2.60 -9.78
N LEU A 59 -5.05 3.06 -9.89
CA LEU A 59 -5.59 4.16 -9.11
C LEU A 59 -6.33 3.64 -7.87
N SER A 60 -6.35 4.42 -6.80
CA SER A 60 -7.15 4.11 -5.62
C SER A 60 -8.65 4.14 -5.93
N ALA A 61 -9.47 3.40 -5.18
CA ALA A 61 -10.91 3.55 -5.16
C ALA A 61 -11.31 4.32 -3.91
N ILE A 62 -11.95 5.49 -4.11
CA ILE A 62 -12.34 6.41 -3.03
C ILE A 62 -13.73 6.96 -3.35
N GLY A 63 -14.75 6.60 -2.56
CA GLY A 63 -16.10 7.08 -2.79
C GLY A 63 -17.18 6.14 -2.25
N LEU A 64 -18.41 6.37 -2.67
CA LEU A 64 -19.56 5.53 -2.35
C LEU A 64 -19.44 4.17 -3.07
N ALA A 65 -19.72 3.10 -2.36
CA ALA A 65 -19.72 1.76 -2.97
C ALA A 65 -20.89 1.61 -3.94
N PRO A 66 -20.66 1.10 -5.17
CA PRO A 66 -21.74 0.92 -6.14
C PRO A 66 -22.86 0.02 -5.62
N GLY A 67 -24.08 0.46 -5.79
CA GLY A 67 -25.28 -0.30 -5.40
C GLY A 67 -25.53 -0.41 -3.89
N LEU A 68 -24.76 0.29 -3.07
CA LEU A 68 -24.94 0.32 -1.62
C LEU A 68 -25.19 1.74 -1.13
N GLU A 69 -26.08 1.87 -0.14
CA GLU A 69 -26.30 3.15 0.53
C GLU A 69 -25.43 3.25 1.79
N ASN A 70 -24.87 4.43 2.04
CA ASN A 70 -24.06 4.75 3.23
C ASN A 70 -22.82 3.85 3.44
N VAL A 71 -22.33 3.22 2.37
CA VAL A 71 -21.09 2.42 2.40
C VAL A 71 -20.03 3.13 1.56
N TYR A 72 -18.95 3.54 2.21
CA TYR A 72 -17.84 4.22 1.54
C TYR A 72 -16.62 3.34 1.46
N VAL A 73 -15.90 3.44 0.36
CA VAL A 73 -14.68 2.68 0.08
C VAL A 73 -13.49 3.63 0.03
N ALA A 74 -12.39 3.23 0.63
CA ALA A 74 -11.08 3.90 0.52
C ALA A 74 -9.98 2.82 0.48
N THR A 75 -9.58 2.38 -0.71
CA THR A 75 -8.65 1.27 -0.90
C THR A 75 -7.80 1.42 -2.15
N GLY A 76 -6.88 0.49 -2.39
CA GLY A 76 -6.10 0.47 -3.62
C GLY A 76 -4.92 1.44 -3.66
N HIS A 77 -4.47 1.97 -2.52
CA HIS A 77 -3.41 2.98 -2.44
C HIS A 77 -2.00 2.42 -2.68
N GLN A 78 -1.86 1.15 -2.99
CA GLN A 78 -0.58 0.49 -3.27
C GLN A 78 0.48 0.75 -2.18
N MET A 79 1.62 1.32 -2.54
CA MET A 79 2.69 1.68 -1.59
C MET A 79 2.48 3.05 -0.92
N LEU A 80 1.51 3.83 -1.37
CA LEU A 80 1.30 5.21 -0.95
C LEU A 80 0.23 5.35 0.14
N GLY A 81 -0.28 4.24 0.70
CA GLY A 81 -1.40 4.26 1.64
C GLY A 81 -1.18 5.19 2.84
N ILE A 82 -0.03 5.13 3.49
CA ILE A 82 0.30 6.00 4.63
C ILE A 82 0.45 7.46 4.17
N THR A 83 1.13 7.69 3.05
CA THR A 83 1.37 9.04 2.49
C THR A 83 0.06 9.73 2.10
N LEU A 84 -0.88 8.98 1.51
CA LEU A 84 -2.16 9.49 1.04
C LEU A 84 -3.27 9.47 2.11
N ALA A 85 -3.04 8.81 3.26
CA ALA A 85 -4.05 8.67 4.29
C ALA A 85 -4.71 10.00 4.73
N PRO A 86 -3.97 11.10 4.98
CA PRO A 86 -4.59 12.35 5.39
C PRO A 86 -5.51 12.95 4.32
N ALA A 87 -5.08 12.92 3.05
CA ALA A 87 -5.88 13.45 1.94
C ALA A 87 -7.13 12.58 1.70
N THR A 88 -6.98 11.27 1.73
CA THR A 88 -8.08 10.31 1.60
C THR A 88 -9.09 10.46 2.73
N ALA A 89 -8.62 10.56 3.97
CA ALA A 89 -9.47 10.74 5.14
C ALA A 89 -10.29 12.04 5.04
N ARG A 90 -9.68 13.14 4.62
CA ARG A 90 -10.39 14.41 4.40
C ARG A 90 -11.46 14.28 3.33
N ALA A 91 -11.14 13.66 2.20
CA ALA A 91 -12.07 13.48 1.09
C ALA A 91 -13.28 12.63 1.50
N ILE A 92 -13.06 11.51 2.18
CA ILE A 92 -14.13 10.64 2.69
C ILE A 92 -14.96 11.35 3.77
N ALA A 93 -14.33 12.08 4.69
CA ALA A 93 -15.07 12.85 5.70
C ALA A 93 -16.01 13.86 5.04
N GLN A 94 -15.56 14.62 4.05
CA GLN A 94 -16.38 15.56 3.30
C GLN A 94 -17.53 14.84 2.56
N LEU A 95 -17.28 13.72 1.89
CA LEU A 95 -18.34 12.93 1.25
C LEU A 95 -19.41 12.49 2.25
N ILE A 96 -19.04 12.07 3.44
CA ILE A 96 -19.97 11.59 4.47
C ILE A 96 -20.78 12.76 5.06
N THR A 97 -20.13 13.90 5.32
CA THR A 97 -20.77 15.01 6.05
C THR A 97 -21.46 16.02 5.13
N GLU A 98 -20.95 16.22 3.92
CA GLU A 98 -21.35 17.28 3.00
C GLU A 98 -21.92 16.73 1.68
N GLY A 99 -21.81 15.42 1.44
CA GLY A 99 -22.23 14.77 0.19
C GLY A 99 -21.29 15.05 -0.99
N THR A 100 -20.27 15.88 -0.81
CA THR A 100 -19.29 16.26 -1.86
C THR A 100 -17.90 16.37 -1.26
N SER A 101 -16.87 16.34 -2.12
CA SER A 101 -15.48 16.56 -1.69
C SER A 101 -14.87 17.72 -2.48
N ALA A 102 -14.04 18.52 -1.83
CA ALA A 102 -13.23 19.56 -2.48
C ALA A 102 -12.19 18.99 -3.46
N THR A 103 -11.82 17.73 -3.27
CA THR A 103 -10.95 16.99 -4.20
C THR A 103 -11.82 16.35 -5.30
N ASP A 104 -11.41 16.47 -6.56
CA ASP A 104 -12.09 15.75 -7.65
C ASP A 104 -11.85 14.24 -7.51
N LEU A 105 -12.88 13.52 -7.10
CA LEU A 105 -12.85 12.07 -6.89
C LEU A 105 -13.32 11.26 -8.09
N ARG A 106 -13.73 11.87 -9.20
CA ARG A 106 -14.20 11.15 -10.39
C ARG A 106 -13.21 10.11 -10.92
N PRO A 107 -11.88 10.39 -10.98
CA PRO A 107 -10.90 9.37 -11.37
C PRO A 107 -10.80 8.18 -10.41
N PHE A 108 -11.25 8.36 -9.17
CA PHE A 108 -11.14 7.38 -8.08
C PHE A 108 -12.49 6.70 -7.76
N ASP A 109 -13.53 6.97 -8.55
CA ASP A 109 -14.87 6.39 -8.35
C ASP A 109 -14.79 4.86 -8.27
N PRO A 110 -15.28 4.21 -7.17
CA PRO A 110 -15.35 2.77 -7.10
C PRO A 110 -16.19 2.11 -8.20
N GLY A 111 -17.14 2.84 -8.78
CA GLY A 111 -18.02 2.36 -9.85
C GLY A 111 -17.43 2.40 -11.27
N ARG A 112 -16.15 2.75 -11.42
CA ARG A 112 -15.50 2.85 -12.74
C ARG A 112 -15.09 1.52 -13.37
N PHE A 113 -15.30 0.41 -12.69
CA PHE A 113 -15.00 -0.95 -13.17
C PHE A 113 -16.25 -1.68 -13.64
#